data_922308a877a12b13dca970d7a0eb3ff9
#
_entry.id   922308a877a12b13dca970d7a0eb3ff9
#
_cell.length_a   1.000
_cell.length_b   1.000
_cell.length_c   1.000
_cell.angle_alpha   90.00
_cell.angle_beta   90.00
_cell.angle_gamma   90.00
#
_symmetry.space_group_name_H-M   'P 1'
#
loop_
_entity.id
_entity.type
_entity.pdbx_description
1 polymer ?
#
loop_
_entity_poly.entity_id
_entity_poly.type
_entity_poly.pdbx_seq_one_letter_code
_entity_poly.pdbx_strand_id
1 'polypeptide(L)'
;MSTPIPIPSPAALLQQALAQLYPHGDVIVNNARPVPALQRRAWAITVQRTDSRAASQHQFLALFLPFIRDETDPAARYERAAQHGLPAPTVLARAEDGTQVVLLCTPPVGDSIANSLQQARAPWEVSAAAVSVARFLDRLHGCSPVDLGIASTSLQDSTEAEQRIDQLRAAAEGFPVPVRSIVDRILDWIDEQLLPDGPQVPTLNPPRLAALFAASGEIAYVLGWDQLAVRPPADDIAGLLSELQSFEPALREQFLSVTMAAYLQRRDTSLQDVPARALLAHLERTMTAASARASRANEPDGTAQDEGMATALLRAFRAAQSGLVALARHDLTP
;
A
#
# COMPACT_ATOMS: atom_id res chain seq x y z
N MET A 1 20.42 -25.36 -29.75
CA MET A 1 20.88 -24.64 -28.55
C MET A 1 20.48 -23.20 -28.70
N SER A 2 19.36 -22.80 -28.06
CA SER A 2 18.90 -21.42 -28.07
C SER A 2 19.75 -20.63 -27.09
N THR A 3 20.46 -19.61 -27.56
CA THR A 3 21.19 -18.65 -26.74
C THR A 3 20.18 -17.98 -25.80
N PRO A 4 20.40 -17.95 -24.47
CA PRO A 4 19.52 -17.24 -23.56
C PRO A 4 19.54 -15.77 -23.94
N ILE A 5 18.36 -15.20 -24.20
CA ILE A 5 18.20 -13.75 -24.41
C ILE A 5 18.61 -13.09 -23.08
N PRO A 6 19.61 -12.19 -23.09
CA PRO A 6 20.02 -11.52 -21.86
C PRO A 6 18.84 -10.71 -21.32
N ILE A 7 18.45 -10.96 -20.07
CA ILE A 7 17.42 -10.19 -19.38
C ILE A 7 17.96 -8.76 -19.25
N PRO A 8 17.32 -7.75 -19.86
CA PRO A 8 17.79 -6.37 -19.75
C PRO A 8 17.80 -5.95 -18.28
N SER A 9 18.82 -5.24 -17.87
CA SER A 9 18.88 -4.69 -16.51
C SER A 9 17.80 -3.60 -16.35
N PRO A 10 17.31 -3.30 -15.14
CA PRO A 10 16.39 -2.19 -14.89
C PRO A 10 16.87 -0.85 -15.48
N ALA A 11 18.19 -0.66 -15.56
CA ALA A 11 18.78 0.51 -16.19
C ALA A 11 18.57 0.55 -17.71
N ALA A 12 18.60 -0.59 -18.40
CA ALA A 12 18.35 -0.67 -19.84
C ALA A 12 16.88 -0.35 -20.17
N LEU A 13 15.93 -0.85 -19.36
CA LEU A 13 14.51 -0.52 -19.53
C LEU A 13 14.24 0.96 -19.27
N LEU A 14 14.90 1.54 -18.26
CA LEU A 14 14.79 2.97 -17.99
C LEU A 14 15.30 3.81 -19.18
N GLN A 15 16.44 3.44 -19.76
CA GLN A 15 16.97 4.09 -20.95
C GLN A 15 16.02 3.95 -22.14
N GLN A 16 15.41 2.79 -22.34
CA GLN A 16 14.44 2.56 -23.40
C GLN A 16 13.20 3.45 -23.23
N ALA A 17 12.66 3.59 -21.99
CA ALA A 17 11.54 4.48 -21.71
C ALA A 17 11.92 5.97 -21.93
N LEU A 18 13.13 6.37 -21.53
CA LEU A 18 13.63 7.74 -21.76
C LEU A 18 13.82 8.04 -23.27
N ALA A 19 14.26 7.07 -24.06
CA ALA A 19 14.40 7.22 -25.50
C ALA A 19 13.06 7.45 -26.22
N GLN A 20 11.94 6.94 -25.69
CA GLN A 20 10.60 7.24 -26.21
C GLN A 20 10.21 8.70 -26.00
N LEU A 21 10.56 9.29 -24.84
CA LEU A 21 10.30 10.70 -24.55
C LEU A 21 11.23 11.64 -25.29
N TYR A 22 12.46 11.18 -25.53
CA TYR A 22 13.54 11.98 -26.14
C TYR A 22 14.18 11.25 -27.29
N PRO A 23 13.46 11.08 -28.42
CA PRO A 23 13.98 10.34 -29.59
C PRO A 23 15.20 11.02 -30.24
N HIS A 24 15.42 12.30 -29.94
CA HIS A 24 16.54 13.08 -30.44
C HIS A 24 17.25 13.78 -29.26
N GLY A 25 18.52 13.51 -29.10
CA GLY A 25 19.38 14.10 -28.07
C GLY A 25 19.95 13.10 -27.07
N ASP A 26 21.08 13.45 -26.48
CA ASP A 26 21.69 12.67 -25.41
C ASP A 26 20.96 12.91 -24.12
N VAL A 27 20.59 11.83 -23.45
CA VAL A 27 19.86 11.84 -22.18
C VAL A 27 20.70 11.14 -21.11
N ILE A 28 21.01 11.87 -20.06
CA ILE A 28 21.82 11.37 -18.94
C ILE A 28 20.99 11.43 -17.64
N VAL A 29 20.91 10.33 -16.93
CA VAL A 29 20.33 10.31 -15.57
C VAL A 29 21.39 10.81 -14.59
N ASN A 30 21.21 12.05 -14.10
CA ASN A 30 22.16 12.69 -13.19
C ASN A 30 21.96 12.29 -11.73
N ASN A 31 20.73 11.96 -11.36
CA ASN A 31 20.40 11.59 -9.98
C ASN A 31 19.22 10.61 -9.97
N ALA A 32 19.30 9.64 -9.08
CA ALA A 32 18.21 8.69 -8.82
C ALA A 32 18.10 8.44 -7.31
N ARG A 33 16.94 8.70 -6.74
CA ARG A 33 16.66 8.50 -5.32
C ARG A 33 15.47 7.59 -5.14
N PRO A 34 15.54 6.55 -4.29
CA PRO A 34 14.39 5.72 -4.01
C PRO A 34 13.30 6.54 -3.33
N VAL A 35 12.05 6.31 -3.72
CA VAL A 35 10.87 6.84 -3.04
C VAL A 35 10.45 5.82 -1.98
N PRO A 36 10.44 6.15 -0.68
CA PRO A 36 10.19 5.20 0.40
C PRO A 36 8.86 4.46 0.30
N ALA A 37 7.88 5.07 -0.38
CA ALA A 37 6.51 4.59 -0.49
C ALA A 37 6.37 3.16 -1.07
N LEU A 38 7.21 2.75 -2.01
CA LEU A 38 7.06 1.52 -2.79
C LEU A 38 8.27 0.57 -2.72
N GLN A 39 8.94 0.47 -1.58
CA GLN A 39 9.96 -0.57 -1.31
C GLN A 39 10.93 -0.83 -2.47
N ARG A 40 11.64 0.20 -2.95
CA ARG A 40 12.58 0.17 -4.09
C ARG A 40 11.94 0.00 -5.50
N ARG A 41 10.62 0.01 -5.61
CA ARG A 41 9.95 -0.01 -6.91
C ARG A 41 9.75 1.38 -7.52
N ALA A 42 9.90 2.44 -6.73
CA ALA A 42 9.74 3.82 -7.19
C ALA A 42 11.02 4.62 -6.97
N TRP A 43 11.43 5.37 -8.00
CA TRP A 43 12.63 6.20 -7.99
C TRP A 43 12.30 7.59 -8.53
N ALA A 44 12.60 8.62 -7.75
CA ALA A 44 12.65 9.98 -8.28
C ALA A 44 13.95 10.14 -9.07
N ILE A 45 13.86 10.41 -10.35
CA ILE A 45 15.03 10.58 -11.23
C ILE A 45 15.10 12.00 -11.76
N THR A 46 16.31 12.49 -11.87
CA THR A 46 16.62 13.75 -12.52
C THR A 46 17.41 13.47 -13.80
N VAL A 47 16.89 13.93 -14.91
CA VAL A 47 17.42 13.68 -16.24
C VAL A 47 17.90 14.98 -16.84
N GLN A 48 19.12 14.99 -17.35
CA GLN A 48 19.65 16.08 -18.16
C GLN A 48 19.56 15.69 -19.62
N ARG A 49 18.87 16.51 -20.39
CA ARG A 49 18.85 16.44 -21.84
C ARG A 49 19.82 17.45 -22.40
N THR A 50 20.70 17.02 -23.30
CA THR A 50 21.57 17.89 -24.05
C THR A 50 21.14 17.84 -25.52
N ASP A 51 20.62 18.94 -26.02
CA ASP A 51 20.43 19.12 -27.45
C ASP A 51 21.40 20.21 -27.96
N SER A 52 21.45 20.40 -29.26
CA SER A 52 22.44 21.27 -29.93
C SER A 52 22.40 22.75 -29.51
N ARG A 53 21.46 23.16 -28.66
CA ARG A 53 21.24 24.57 -28.29
C ARG A 53 21.13 24.86 -26.79
N ALA A 54 20.75 23.90 -25.96
CA ALA A 54 20.63 24.10 -24.50
C ALA A 54 20.63 22.76 -23.74
N ALA A 55 21.13 22.79 -22.50
CA ALA A 55 20.93 21.71 -21.54
C ALA A 55 19.66 22.01 -20.76
N SER A 56 18.73 21.08 -20.70
CA SER A 56 17.52 21.14 -19.85
C SER A 56 17.50 20.02 -18.83
N GLN A 57 16.97 20.31 -17.65
CA GLN A 57 16.85 19.34 -16.57
C GLN A 57 15.36 19.03 -16.32
N HIS A 58 15.02 17.76 -16.26
CA HIS A 58 13.68 17.28 -16.06
C HIS A 58 13.64 16.29 -14.89
N GLN A 59 12.55 16.31 -14.14
CA GLN A 59 12.31 15.37 -13.06
C GLN A 59 11.19 14.42 -13.44
N PHE A 60 11.36 13.15 -13.09
CA PHE A 60 10.39 12.08 -13.33
C PHE A 60 10.30 11.18 -12.11
N LEU A 61 9.20 10.44 -12.04
CA LEU A 61 9.08 9.25 -11.25
C LEU A 61 9.24 8.03 -12.15
N ALA A 62 10.19 7.16 -11.84
CA ALA A 62 10.34 5.86 -12.50
C ALA A 62 9.74 4.78 -11.58
N LEU A 63 8.76 4.03 -12.09
CA LEU A 63 8.15 2.88 -11.40
C LEU A 63 8.64 1.60 -12.07
N PHE A 64 9.19 0.68 -11.26
CA PHE A 64 9.62 -0.64 -11.69
C PHE A 64 8.62 -1.67 -11.17
N LEU A 65 7.80 -2.19 -12.04
CA LEU A 65 6.69 -3.08 -11.72
C LEU A 65 6.96 -4.48 -12.27
N PRO A 66 6.56 -5.57 -11.58
CA PRO A 66 6.63 -6.89 -12.16
C PRO A 66 5.65 -6.97 -13.35
N PHE A 67 6.05 -7.66 -14.42
CA PHE A 67 5.16 -8.00 -15.52
C PHE A 67 4.51 -9.35 -15.21
N ILE A 68 3.17 -9.36 -15.11
CA ILE A 68 2.39 -10.58 -14.88
C ILE A 68 1.52 -10.78 -16.11
N ARG A 69 1.76 -11.85 -16.88
CA ARG A 69 1.17 -12.07 -18.22
C ARG A 69 -0.35 -12.13 -18.23
N ASP A 70 -0.97 -12.55 -17.12
CA ASP A 70 -2.42 -12.79 -17.03
C ASP A 70 -3.16 -11.68 -16.26
N GLU A 71 -2.46 -10.66 -15.79
CA GLU A 71 -3.05 -9.53 -15.08
C GLU A 71 -3.20 -8.30 -15.97
N THR A 72 -4.11 -7.43 -15.59
CA THR A 72 -4.29 -6.14 -16.24
C THR A 72 -2.98 -5.36 -16.21
N ASP A 73 -2.59 -4.84 -17.38
CA ASP A 73 -1.40 -4.01 -17.56
C ASP A 73 -1.29 -2.93 -16.45
N PRO A 74 -0.17 -2.88 -15.69
CA PRO A 74 0.02 -1.88 -14.64
C PRO A 74 -0.14 -0.44 -15.12
N ALA A 75 0.30 -0.11 -16.35
CA ALA A 75 0.12 1.23 -16.93
C ALA A 75 -1.36 1.55 -17.13
N ALA A 76 -2.14 0.60 -17.61
CA ALA A 76 -3.57 0.79 -17.82
C ALA A 76 -4.33 1.09 -16.51
N ARG A 77 -3.91 0.54 -15.37
CA ARG A 77 -4.52 0.87 -14.06
C ARG A 77 -4.27 2.33 -13.66
N TYR A 78 -3.07 2.86 -13.89
CA TYR A 78 -2.75 4.27 -13.67
C TYR A 78 -3.58 5.18 -14.57
N GLU A 79 -3.67 4.84 -15.85
CA GLU A 79 -4.46 5.60 -16.83
C GLU A 79 -5.95 5.60 -16.51
N ARG A 80 -6.52 4.44 -16.15
CA ARG A 80 -7.93 4.32 -15.75
C ARG A 80 -8.23 5.10 -14.48
N ALA A 81 -7.37 5.03 -13.47
CA ALA A 81 -7.53 5.84 -12.26
C ALA A 81 -7.58 7.33 -12.59
N ALA A 82 -6.71 7.82 -13.48
CA ALA A 82 -6.72 9.21 -13.93
C ALA A 82 -7.99 9.56 -14.73
N GLN A 83 -8.48 8.68 -15.60
CA GLN A 83 -9.73 8.86 -16.37
C GLN A 83 -10.96 8.99 -15.46
N HIS A 84 -10.97 8.29 -14.32
CA HIS A 84 -12.02 8.40 -13.30
C HIS A 84 -11.79 9.55 -12.30
N GLY A 85 -10.86 10.46 -12.62
CA GLY A 85 -10.57 11.64 -11.81
C GLY A 85 -9.90 11.32 -10.47
N LEU A 86 -9.34 10.13 -10.30
CA LEU A 86 -8.54 9.78 -9.14
C LEU A 86 -7.12 10.33 -9.29
N PRO A 87 -6.42 10.65 -8.18
CA PRO A 87 -5.12 11.34 -8.22
C PRO A 87 -3.97 10.40 -8.57
N ALA A 88 -3.98 9.90 -9.80
CA ALA A 88 -2.94 9.03 -10.34
C ALA A 88 -1.82 9.79 -11.05
N PRO A 89 -0.57 9.29 -11.04
CA PRO A 89 0.50 9.78 -11.89
C PRO A 89 0.13 9.72 -13.37
N THR A 90 0.50 10.74 -14.14
CA THR A 90 0.42 10.65 -15.58
C THR A 90 1.58 9.80 -16.10
N VAL A 91 1.28 8.72 -16.80
CA VAL A 91 2.28 7.89 -17.48
C VAL A 91 2.74 8.62 -18.76
N LEU A 92 4.03 8.91 -18.84
CA LEU A 92 4.65 9.66 -19.95
C LEU A 92 5.31 8.73 -20.95
N ALA A 93 5.93 7.65 -20.49
CA ALA A 93 6.53 6.61 -21.31
C ALA A 93 6.54 5.27 -20.57
N ARG A 94 6.67 4.19 -21.36
CA ARG A 94 6.68 2.82 -20.88
C ARG A 94 7.71 1.98 -21.62
N ALA A 95 8.43 1.12 -20.89
CA ALA A 95 9.25 0.06 -21.48
C ALA A 95 9.04 -1.25 -20.73
N GLU A 96 9.13 -2.38 -21.44
CA GLU A 96 8.94 -3.71 -20.87
C GLU A 96 9.87 -4.74 -21.50
N ASP A 97 10.18 -5.82 -20.78
CA ASP A 97 11.00 -6.92 -21.27
C ASP A 97 10.33 -8.31 -21.11
N GLY A 98 9.05 -8.34 -20.73
CA GLY A 98 8.29 -9.55 -20.46
C GLY A 98 8.47 -10.12 -19.04
N THR A 99 9.32 -9.51 -18.21
CA THR A 99 9.48 -9.82 -16.78
C THR A 99 9.19 -8.60 -15.90
N GLN A 100 9.50 -7.42 -16.41
CA GLN A 100 9.33 -6.14 -15.73
C GLN A 100 8.75 -5.08 -16.68
N VAL A 101 8.06 -4.13 -16.09
CA VAL A 101 7.60 -2.91 -16.77
C VAL A 101 8.21 -1.71 -16.04
N VAL A 102 8.78 -0.78 -16.81
CA VAL A 102 9.19 0.53 -16.31
C VAL A 102 8.21 1.58 -16.82
N LEU A 103 7.58 2.29 -15.91
CA LEU A 103 6.75 3.45 -16.22
C LEU A 103 7.51 4.72 -15.84
N LEU A 104 7.64 5.64 -16.79
CA LEU A 104 8.06 7.02 -16.51
C LEU A 104 6.81 7.87 -16.31
N CYS A 105 6.70 8.47 -15.14
CA CYS A 105 5.54 9.24 -14.74
C CYS A 105 5.92 10.67 -14.37
N THR A 106 4.92 11.55 -14.32
CA THR A 106 5.05 12.86 -13.68
C THR A 106 5.51 12.70 -12.24
N PRO A 107 6.35 13.62 -11.71
CA PRO A 107 6.80 13.56 -10.32
C PRO A 107 5.63 13.82 -9.35
N PRO A 108 5.73 13.34 -8.10
CA PRO A 108 4.75 13.64 -7.07
C PRO A 108 4.59 15.14 -6.84
N VAL A 109 3.35 15.56 -6.60
CA VAL A 109 3.00 16.94 -6.24
C VAL A 109 2.59 16.99 -4.78
N GLY A 110 3.15 17.93 -4.02
CA GLY A 110 2.89 18.11 -2.59
C GLY A 110 3.74 17.20 -1.70
N ASP A 111 3.37 17.12 -0.43
CA ASP A 111 4.04 16.31 0.59
C ASP A 111 3.29 15.01 0.83
N SER A 112 4.03 13.93 1.14
CA SER A 112 3.38 12.69 1.55
C SER A 112 2.65 12.86 2.88
N ILE A 113 1.52 12.19 3.05
CA ILE A 113 0.77 12.21 4.31
C ILE A 113 1.66 11.78 5.48
N ALA A 114 2.51 10.76 5.29
CA ALA A 114 3.47 10.35 6.32
C ALA A 114 4.38 11.50 6.75
N ASN A 115 4.93 12.26 5.79
CA ASN A 115 5.79 13.41 6.08
C ASN A 115 5.02 14.56 6.74
N SER A 116 3.82 14.86 6.25
CA SER A 116 2.92 15.87 6.84
C SER A 116 2.60 15.55 8.30
N LEU A 117 2.31 14.28 8.63
CA LEU A 117 2.04 13.86 10.01
C LEU A 117 3.29 13.94 10.90
N GLN A 118 4.48 13.60 10.37
CA GLN A 118 5.74 13.74 11.13
C GLN A 118 6.09 15.20 11.43
N GLN A 119 5.70 16.11 10.57
CA GLN A 119 5.97 17.55 10.69
C GLN A 119 4.84 18.32 11.38
N ALA A 120 3.68 17.69 11.61
CA ALA A 120 2.52 18.33 12.21
C ALA A 120 2.85 18.90 13.61
N ARG A 121 2.54 20.18 13.80
CA ARG A 121 2.79 20.92 15.06
C ARG A 121 1.49 21.25 15.80
N ALA A 122 0.37 21.15 15.12
CA ALA A 122 -0.94 21.46 15.66
C ALA A 122 -1.98 20.37 15.33
N PRO A 123 -2.93 20.10 16.23
CA PRO A 123 -3.97 19.09 16.01
C PRO A 123 -4.78 19.30 14.72
N TRP A 124 -5.02 20.54 14.30
CA TRP A 124 -5.78 20.82 13.08
C TRP A 124 -5.07 20.34 11.80
N GLU A 125 -3.72 20.30 11.78
CA GLU A 125 -2.94 19.77 10.64
C GLU A 125 -3.16 18.27 10.48
N VAL A 126 -3.19 17.54 11.61
CA VAL A 126 -3.52 16.11 11.64
C VAL A 126 -4.93 15.86 11.15
N SER A 127 -5.90 16.68 11.63
CA SER A 127 -7.31 16.57 11.20
C SER A 127 -7.49 16.89 9.71
N ALA A 128 -6.79 17.89 9.18
CA ALA A 128 -6.85 18.23 7.75
C ALA A 128 -6.32 17.08 6.88
N ALA A 129 -5.18 16.48 7.27
CA ALA A 129 -4.64 15.31 6.58
C ALA A 129 -5.61 14.12 6.63
N ALA A 130 -6.23 13.86 7.79
CA ALA A 130 -7.21 12.79 7.98
C ALA A 130 -8.45 12.96 7.09
N VAL A 131 -9.02 14.16 7.04
CA VAL A 131 -10.17 14.48 6.18
C VAL A 131 -9.82 14.33 4.69
N SER A 132 -8.62 14.74 4.29
CA SER A 132 -8.12 14.60 2.93
C SER A 132 -8.04 13.12 2.52
N VAL A 133 -7.52 12.25 3.39
CA VAL A 133 -7.47 10.80 3.18
C VAL A 133 -8.87 10.20 3.12
N ALA A 134 -9.78 10.58 4.04
CA ALA A 134 -11.16 10.09 4.04
C ALA A 134 -11.91 10.42 2.74
N ARG A 135 -11.74 11.64 2.22
CA ARG A 135 -12.32 12.06 0.93
C ARG A 135 -11.75 11.27 -0.24
N PHE A 136 -10.45 11.00 -0.22
CA PHE A 136 -9.83 10.18 -1.24
C PHE A 136 -10.37 8.74 -1.22
N LEU A 137 -10.44 8.10 -0.04
CA LEU A 137 -11.00 6.75 0.11
C LEU A 137 -12.47 6.70 -0.33
N ASP A 138 -13.27 7.71 0.04
CA ASP A 138 -14.66 7.81 -0.43
C ASP A 138 -14.74 7.82 -1.97
N ARG A 139 -13.89 8.60 -2.65
CA ARG A 139 -13.86 8.64 -4.12
C ARG A 139 -13.41 7.30 -4.71
N LEU A 140 -12.34 6.69 -4.18
CA LEU A 140 -11.83 5.40 -4.61
C LEU A 140 -12.89 4.30 -4.48
N HIS A 141 -13.51 4.18 -3.30
CA HIS A 141 -14.52 3.17 -3.01
C HIS A 141 -15.85 3.43 -3.77
N GLY A 142 -16.02 4.62 -4.34
CA GLY A 142 -17.13 4.96 -5.23
C GLY A 142 -16.96 4.50 -6.66
N CYS A 143 -15.77 4.09 -7.05
CA CYS A 143 -15.51 3.57 -8.38
C CYS A 143 -15.94 2.11 -8.50
N SER A 144 -16.33 1.70 -9.70
CA SER A 144 -16.51 0.29 -10.00
C SER A 144 -15.14 -0.40 -10.16
N PRO A 145 -14.91 -1.59 -9.58
CA PRO A 145 -13.68 -2.34 -9.82
C PRO A 145 -13.38 -2.57 -11.31
N VAL A 146 -14.40 -2.84 -12.10
CA VAL A 146 -14.28 -3.07 -13.55
C VAL A 146 -13.74 -1.83 -14.26
N ASP A 147 -14.20 -0.65 -13.88
CA ASP A 147 -13.77 0.62 -14.46
C ASP A 147 -12.28 0.88 -14.20
N LEU A 148 -11.77 0.41 -13.06
CA LEU A 148 -10.35 0.49 -12.71
C LEU A 148 -9.52 -0.69 -13.28
N GLY A 149 -10.15 -1.59 -14.04
CA GLY A 149 -9.48 -2.74 -14.65
C GLY A 149 -9.09 -3.82 -13.64
N ILE A 150 -9.80 -3.88 -12.52
CA ILE A 150 -9.65 -4.98 -11.58
C ILE A 150 -10.63 -6.06 -12.05
N ALA A 151 -10.10 -7.23 -12.42
CA ALA A 151 -10.96 -8.36 -12.75
C ALA A 151 -11.82 -8.68 -11.53
N SER A 152 -13.13 -8.81 -11.72
CA SER A 152 -13.99 -9.44 -10.73
C SER A 152 -13.57 -10.90 -10.67
N THR A 153 -12.56 -11.20 -9.87
CA THR A 153 -12.34 -12.59 -9.46
C THR A 153 -13.63 -13.02 -8.84
N SER A 154 -14.24 -14.03 -9.47
CA SER A 154 -15.50 -14.62 -9.06
C SER A 154 -15.62 -14.64 -7.55
N LEU A 155 -16.75 -14.18 -7.05
CA LEU A 155 -17.22 -14.43 -5.70
C LEU A 155 -17.00 -15.93 -5.40
N GLN A 156 -15.85 -16.26 -4.83
CA GLN A 156 -15.64 -17.60 -4.29
C GLN A 156 -16.46 -17.68 -3.01
N ASP A 157 -17.05 -18.84 -2.74
CA ASP A 157 -17.94 -19.08 -1.61
C ASP A 157 -17.27 -18.86 -0.22
N SER A 158 -15.94 -18.77 -0.15
CA SER A 158 -15.20 -18.37 1.03
C SER A 158 -14.80 -16.90 0.94
N THR A 159 -14.97 -16.16 2.03
CA THR A 159 -14.54 -14.77 2.09
C THR A 159 -13.01 -14.68 1.90
N GLU A 160 -12.52 -13.62 1.27
CA GLU A 160 -11.05 -13.42 1.12
C GLU A 160 -10.35 -13.43 2.49
N ALA A 161 -11.03 -12.92 3.53
CA ALA A 161 -10.50 -12.91 4.89
C ALA A 161 -10.32 -14.33 5.45
N GLU A 162 -11.27 -15.25 5.22
CA GLU A 162 -11.16 -16.67 5.62
C GLU A 162 -9.97 -17.34 4.93
N GLN A 163 -9.81 -17.12 3.61
CA GLN A 163 -8.67 -17.65 2.88
C GLN A 163 -7.33 -17.14 3.41
N ARG A 164 -7.25 -15.85 3.78
CA ARG A 164 -6.06 -15.25 4.40
C ARG A 164 -5.77 -15.88 5.76
N ILE A 165 -6.78 -16.10 6.59
CA ILE A 165 -6.67 -16.77 7.88
C ILE A 165 -6.12 -18.19 7.69
N ASP A 166 -6.66 -18.97 6.77
CA ASP A 166 -6.21 -20.33 6.48
C ASP A 166 -4.76 -20.37 5.96
N GLN A 167 -4.38 -19.45 5.08
CA GLN A 167 -3.00 -19.30 4.62
C GLN A 167 -2.04 -18.98 5.77
N LEU A 168 -2.44 -18.13 6.71
CA LEU A 168 -1.62 -17.80 7.87
C LEU A 168 -1.52 -18.98 8.86
N ARG A 169 -2.59 -19.76 9.07
CA ARG A 169 -2.53 -20.99 9.86
C ARG A 169 -1.54 -21.99 9.26
N ALA A 170 -1.63 -22.21 7.95
CA ALA A 170 -0.68 -23.08 7.25
C ALA A 170 0.77 -22.56 7.32
N ALA A 171 0.98 -21.26 7.16
CA ALA A 171 2.31 -20.66 7.31
C ALA A 171 2.85 -20.75 8.75
N ALA A 172 1.97 -20.73 9.76
CA ALA A 172 2.34 -20.83 11.17
C ALA A 172 2.90 -22.21 11.54
N GLU A 173 2.60 -23.26 10.77
CA GLU A 173 3.15 -24.60 11.00
C GLU A 173 4.68 -24.65 10.96
N GLY A 174 5.31 -23.74 10.21
CA GLY A 174 6.76 -23.61 10.12
C GLY A 174 7.43 -22.93 11.32
N PHE A 175 6.66 -22.40 12.29
CA PHE A 175 7.20 -21.72 13.47
C PHE A 175 7.20 -22.61 14.72
N PRO A 176 8.04 -22.28 15.72
CA PRO A 176 8.07 -22.99 16.99
C PRO A 176 6.69 -22.98 17.70
N VAL A 177 6.41 -24.05 18.44
CA VAL A 177 5.11 -24.26 19.13
C VAL A 177 4.61 -23.04 19.92
N PRO A 178 5.45 -22.30 20.71
CA PRO A 178 4.97 -21.13 21.45
C PRO A 178 4.46 -20.00 20.53
N VAL A 179 5.15 -19.75 19.40
CA VAL A 179 4.75 -18.72 18.44
C VAL A 179 3.47 -19.15 17.73
N ARG A 180 3.41 -20.40 17.26
CA ARG A 180 2.22 -20.97 16.59
C ARG A 180 0.99 -20.86 17.49
N SER A 181 1.07 -21.24 18.77
CA SER A 181 -0.06 -21.13 19.69
C SER A 181 -0.57 -19.70 19.88
N ILE A 182 0.31 -18.70 19.81
CA ILE A 182 -0.07 -17.28 19.84
C ILE A 182 -0.77 -16.89 18.55
N VAL A 183 -0.23 -17.29 17.40
CA VAL A 183 -0.81 -17.03 16.08
C VAL A 183 -2.20 -17.63 15.99
N ASP A 184 -2.38 -18.90 16.36
CA ASP A 184 -3.68 -19.59 16.33
C ASP A 184 -4.72 -18.83 17.16
N ARG A 185 -4.38 -18.44 18.40
CA ARG A 185 -5.28 -17.65 19.26
C ARG A 185 -5.65 -16.30 18.66
N ILE A 186 -4.71 -15.64 18.00
CA ILE A 186 -4.96 -14.36 17.33
C ILE A 186 -5.90 -14.58 16.14
N LEU A 187 -5.69 -15.61 15.36
CA LEU A 187 -6.51 -15.94 14.19
C LEU A 187 -7.93 -16.34 14.60
N ASP A 188 -8.10 -17.14 15.67
CA ASP A 188 -9.42 -17.48 16.22
C ASP A 188 -10.18 -16.22 16.64
N TRP A 189 -9.51 -15.31 17.36
CA TRP A 189 -10.12 -14.05 17.75
C TRP A 189 -10.46 -13.15 16.56
N ILE A 190 -9.60 -13.07 15.52
CA ILE A 190 -9.88 -12.32 14.29
C ILE A 190 -11.14 -12.88 13.62
N ASP A 191 -11.23 -14.20 13.47
CA ASP A 191 -12.34 -14.88 12.84
C ASP A 191 -13.69 -14.59 13.54
N GLU A 192 -13.68 -14.56 14.89
CA GLU A 192 -14.84 -14.19 15.71
C GLU A 192 -15.27 -12.71 15.55
N GLN A 193 -14.33 -11.81 15.20
CA GLN A 193 -14.59 -10.37 15.14
C GLN A 193 -14.86 -9.86 13.72
N LEU A 194 -14.54 -10.64 12.68
CA LEU A 194 -14.81 -10.24 11.31
C LEU A 194 -16.32 -10.21 11.04
N LEU A 195 -16.74 -9.12 10.44
CA LEU A 195 -18.12 -9.02 9.95
C LEU A 195 -18.22 -9.78 8.62
N PRO A 196 -19.41 -10.32 8.29
CA PRO A 196 -19.66 -10.83 6.94
C PRO A 196 -19.27 -9.78 5.91
N ASP A 197 -18.66 -10.20 4.81
CA ASP A 197 -18.20 -9.27 3.78
C ASP A 197 -19.35 -8.41 3.28
N GLY A 198 -19.19 -7.10 3.50
CA GLY A 198 -20.05 -6.06 2.96
C GLY A 198 -19.76 -5.83 1.46
N PRO A 199 -20.18 -4.68 0.93
CA PRO A 199 -19.91 -4.34 -0.46
C PRO A 199 -18.42 -4.36 -0.74
N GLN A 200 -18.03 -5.06 -1.80
CA GLN A 200 -16.66 -5.15 -2.27
C GLN A 200 -16.34 -3.91 -3.12
N VAL A 201 -15.26 -3.22 -2.80
CA VAL A 201 -14.85 -1.97 -3.45
C VAL A 201 -13.38 -2.02 -3.87
N PRO A 202 -12.93 -1.16 -4.80
CA PRO A 202 -11.50 -1.02 -5.08
C PRO A 202 -10.77 -0.51 -3.84
N THR A 203 -9.69 -1.20 -3.43
CA THR A 203 -8.83 -0.85 -2.30
C THR A 203 -7.36 -0.78 -2.71
N LEU A 204 -6.53 0.00 -2.00
CA LEU A 204 -5.10 0.16 -2.30
C LEU A 204 -4.22 -0.99 -1.78
N ASN A 205 -4.70 -1.85 -0.98
CA ASN A 205 -4.15 -3.11 -0.46
C ASN A 205 -2.63 -3.17 -0.14
N PRO A 206 -2.16 -2.72 1.00
CA PRO A 206 -2.76 -1.73 1.89
C PRO A 206 -2.40 -0.29 1.45
N PRO A 207 -3.20 0.72 1.77
CA PRO A 207 -2.82 2.10 1.53
C PRO A 207 -1.60 2.44 2.39
N ARG A 208 -0.64 3.15 1.80
CA ARG A 208 0.56 3.60 2.49
C ARG A 208 0.55 5.10 2.61
N LEU A 209 0.65 5.63 3.83
CA LEU A 209 0.69 7.07 4.08
C LEU A 209 1.82 7.78 3.32
N ALA A 210 2.94 7.09 3.10
CA ALA A 210 4.05 7.59 2.31
C ALA A 210 3.76 7.62 0.79
N ALA A 211 2.74 6.91 0.31
CA ALA A 211 2.32 6.84 -1.09
C ALA A 211 1.17 7.81 -1.43
N LEU A 212 0.57 8.45 -0.43
CA LEU A 212 -0.48 9.45 -0.57
C LEU A 212 0.14 10.84 -0.43
N PHE A 213 0.09 11.66 -1.47
CA PHE A 213 0.66 13.01 -1.48
C PHE A 213 -0.47 14.04 -1.52
N ALA A 214 -0.42 14.99 -0.60
CA ALA A 214 -1.40 16.05 -0.48
C ALA A 214 -0.85 17.40 -0.97
N ALA A 215 -1.68 18.12 -1.71
CA ALA A 215 -1.45 19.51 -2.09
C ALA A 215 -2.74 20.29 -1.89
N SER A 216 -2.66 21.49 -1.35
CA SER A 216 -3.80 22.38 -1.12
C SER A 216 -4.96 21.75 -0.32
N GLY A 217 -4.63 20.84 0.61
CA GLY A 217 -5.61 20.20 1.50
C GLY A 217 -6.37 19.02 0.89
N GLU A 218 -5.95 18.52 -0.28
CA GLU A 218 -6.51 17.33 -0.92
C GLU A 218 -5.41 16.35 -1.33
N ILE A 219 -5.74 15.07 -1.44
CA ILE A 219 -4.85 14.08 -2.04
C ILE A 219 -4.77 14.36 -3.53
N ALA A 220 -3.58 14.82 -3.97
CA ALA A 220 -3.31 15.23 -5.35
C ALA A 220 -2.53 14.18 -6.16
N TYR A 221 -1.91 13.19 -5.47
CA TYR A 221 -1.08 12.19 -6.13
C TYR A 221 -1.00 10.92 -5.28
N VAL A 222 -1.21 9.77 -5.89
CA VAL A 222 -1.22 8.46 -5.23
C VAL A 222 -0.38 7.47 -6.01
N LEU A 223 0.42 6.69 -5.28
CA LEU A 223 1.20 5.58 -5.80
C LEU A 223 0.58 4.24 -5.39
N GLY A 224 0.87 3.18 -6.13
CA GLY A 224 0.44 1.82 -5.80
C GLY A 224 -0.83 1.37 -6.53
N TRP A 225 -1.21 2.03 -7.62
CA TRP A 225 -2.35 1.64 -8.47
C TRP A 225 -2.21 0.23 -9.05
N ASP A 226 -0.99 -0.26 -9.19
CA ASP A 226 -0.67 -1.63 -9.58
C ASP A 226 -1.09 -2.68 -8.53
N GLN A 227 -1.30 -2.26 -7.28
CA GLN A 227 -1.66 -3.12 -6.15
C GLN A 227 -3.15 -3.07 -5.79
N LEU A 228 -3.99 -2.46 -6.65
CA LEU A 228 -5.43 -2.43 -6.43
C LEU A 228 -6.00 -3.85 -6.29
N ALA A 229 -6.85 -4.01 -5.30
CA ALA A 229 -7.61 -5.22 -5.04
C ALA A 229 -9.10 -4.88 -4.86
N VAL A 230 -9.96 -5.90 -4.86
CA VAL A 230 -11.39 -5.76 -4.53
C VAL A 230 -11.60 -6.34 -3.14
N ARG A 231 -11.93 -5.48 -2.17
CA ARG A 231 -12.02 -5.85 -0.75
C ARG A 231 -13.08 -5.00 -0.04
N PRO A 232 -13.48 -5.35 1.18
CA PRO A 232 -14.30 -4.48 2.01
C PRO A 232 -13.59 -3.14 2.27
N PRO A 233 -14.33 -2.01 2.35
CA PRO A 233 -13.76 -0.68 2.65
C PRO A 233 -12.94 -0.62 3.94
N ALA A 234 -13.31 -1.45 4.92
CA ALA A 234 -12.64 -1.57 6.20
C ALA A 234 -11.15 -1.98 6.07
N ASP A 235 -10.76 -2.69 5.00
CA ASP A 235 -9.38 -3.11 4.76
C ASP A 235 -8.44 -1.92 4.52
N ASP A 236 -8.87 -0.88 3.79
CA ASP A 236 -8.06 0.33 3.60
C ASP A 236 -7.91 1.10 4.93
N ILE A 237 -8.96 1.23 5.71
CA ILE A 237 -8.90 1.86 7.05
C ILE A 237 -7.97 1.06 7.98
N ALA A 238 -8.07 -0.26 7.95
CA ALA A 238 -7.21 -1.16 8.69
C ALA A 238 -5.74 -1.04 8.26
N GLY A 239 -5.49 -0.92 6.97
CA GLY A 239 -4.18 -0.65 6.41
C GLY A 239 -3.57 0.66 6.94
N LEU A 240 -4.34 1.74 6.98
CA LEU A 240 -3.92 3.02 7.57
C LEU A 240 -3.60 2.88 9.07
N LEU A 241 -4.45 2.21 9.85
CA LEU A 241 -4.19 1.96 11.27
C LEU A 241 -2.85 1.25 11.48
N SER A 242 -2.53 0.34 10.62
CA SER A 242 -1.30 -0.42 10.64
C SER A 242 -0.06 0.43 10.33
N GLU A 243 -0.14 1.35 9.37
CA GLU A 243 0.93 2.31 9.04
C GLU A 243 1.15 3.33 10.18
N LEU A 244 0.10 3.69 10.90
CA LEU A 244 0.15 4.63 12.02
C LEU A 244 0.85 4.09 13.27
N GLN A 245 1.18 2.79 13.35
CA GLN A 245 1.81 2.19 14.53
C GLN A 245 3.16 2.85 14.92
N SER A 246 3.86 3.46 13.96
CA SER A 246 5.13 4.16 14.19
C SER A 246 4.98 5.60 14.70
N PHE A 247 3.75 6.12 14.77
CA PHE A 247 3.47 7.49 15.22
C PHE A 247 3.06 7.52 16.69
N GLU A 248 3.15 8.70 17.29
CA GLU A 248 2.71 8.95 18.66
C GLU A 248 1.23 8.55 18.88
N PRO A 249 0.88 7.91 20.01
CA PRO A 249 -0.46 7.41 20.26
C PRO A 249 -1.57 8.46 20.07
N ALA A 250 -1.38 9.67 20.60
CA ALA A 250 -2.37 10.75 20.49
C ALA A 250 -2.60 11.18 19.04
N LEU A 251 -1.53 11.31 18.24
CA LEU A 251 -1.62 11.64 16.81
C LEU A 251 -2.35 10.53 16.05
N ARG A 252 -2.00 9.26 16.32
CA ARG A 252 -2.62 8.10 15.70
C ARG A 252 -4.12 8.04 15.98
N GLU A 253 -4.52 8.20 17.25
CA GLU A 253 -5.92 8.19 17.67
C GLU A 253 -6.70 9.32 17.01
N GLN A 254 -6.16 10.54 17.01
CA GLN A 254 -6.77 11.68 16.35
C GLN A 254 -6.93 11.47 14.85
N PHE A 255 -5.87 11.07 14.16
CA PHE A 255 -5.91 10.85 12.71
C PHE A 255 -6.96 9.80 12.35
N LEU A 256 -6.95 8.66 13.04
CA LEU A 256 -7.86 7.56 12.75
C LEU A 256 -9.31 7.93 13.05
N SER A 257 -9.61 8.53 14.23
CA SER A 257 -10.97 8.92 14.59
C SER A 257 -11.56 9.93 13.62
N VAL A 258 -10.77 10.94 13.21
CA VAL A 258 -11.21 11.94 12.21
C VAL A 258 -11.40 11.29 10.83
N THR A 259 -10.49 10.39 10.42
CA THR A 259 -10.61 9.68 9.13
C THR A 259 -11.89 8.86 9.10
N MET A 260 -12.14 8.05 10.14
CA MET A 260 -13.35 7.21 10.23
C MET A 260 -14.63 8.05 10.27
N ALA A 261 -14.69 9.07 11.12
CA ALA A 261 -15.85 9.95 11.21
C ALA A 261 -16.15 10.65 9.87
N ALA A 262 -15.14 11.20 9.21
CA ALA A 262 -15.30 11.85 7.90
C ALA A 262 -15.69 10.88 6.79
N TYR A 263 -15.23 9.64 6.85
CA TYR A 263 -15.58 8.59 5.89
C TYR A 263 -17.04 8.12 6.10
N LEU A 264 -17.45 7.80 7.35
CA LEU A 264 -18.81 7.36 7.69
C LEU A 264 -19.89 8.42 7.42
N GLN A 265 -19.55 9.71 7.47
CA GLN A 265 -20.46 10.78 7.05
C GLN A 265 -20.84 10.69 5.56
N ARG A 266 -20.07 9.96 4.75
CA ARG A 266 -20.23 9.85 3.30
C ARG A 266 -20.67 8.48 2.83
N ARG A 267 -20.46 7.46 3.66
CA ARG A 267 -20.69 6.05 3.33
C ARG A 267 -21.48 5.36 4.42
N ASP A 268 -22.58 4.71 4.00
CA ASP A 268 -23.33 3.81 4.86
C ASP A 268 -22.64 2.44 4.84
N THR A 269 -21.70 2.25 5.77
CA THR A 269 -20.94 1.01 5.92
C THR A 269 -20.52 0.82 7.38
N SER A 270 -20.27 -0.42 7.80
CA SER A 270 -19.73 -0.71 9.12
C SER A 270 -18.18 -0.71 9.08
N LEU A 271 -17.56 -0.17 10.12
CA LEU A 271 -16.12 -0.20 10.34
C LEU A 271 -15.76 -0.86 11.68
N GLN A 272 -16.69 -1.63 12.26
CA GLN A 272 -16.50 -2.25 13.59
C GLN A 272 -15.40 -3.30 13.59
N ASP A 273 -15.17 -3.99 12.47
CA ASP A 273 -14.14 -5.02 12.31
C ASP A 273 -12.75 -4.48 11.89
N VAL A 274 -12.59 -3.15 11.74
CA VAL A 274 -11.30 -2.52 11.42
C VAL A 274 -10.15 -2.97 12.32
N PRO A 275 -10.30 -3.08 13.66
CA PRO A 275 -9.22 -3.57 14.51
C PRO A 275 -8.81 -5.02 14.22
N ALA A 276 -9.76 -5.91 13.92
CA ALA A 276 -9.49 -7.29 13.55
C ALA A 276 -8.76 -7.36 12.21
N ARG A 277 -9.22 -6.62 11.19
CA ARG A 277 -8.57 -6.52 9.88
C ARG A 277 -7.17 -5.90 9.97
N ALA A 278 -6.97 -4.90 10.82
CA ALA A 278 -5.65 -4.31 11.05
C ALA A 278 -4.68 -5.30 11.72
N LEU A 279 -5.18 -6.12 12.64
CA LEU A 279 -4.38 -7.18 13.27
C LEU A 279 -4.04 -8.28 12.26
N LEU A 280 -4.98 -8.68 11.39
CA LEU A 280 -4.75 -9.63 10.30
C LEU A 280 -3.64 -9.12 9.37
N ALA A 281 -3.73 -7.89 8.88
CA ALA A 281 -2.72 -7.28 8.04
C ALA A 281 -1.35 -7.13 8.73
N HIS A 282 -1.33 -6.88 10.06
CA HIS A 282 -0.10 -6.84 10.84
C HIS A 282 0.53 -8.24 10.98
N LEU A 283 -0.27 -9.25 11.23
CA LEU A 283 0.17 -10.64 11.34
C LEU A 283 0.80 -11.13 10.03
N GLU A 284 0.15 -10.90 8.89
CA GLU A 284 0.68 -11.23 7.56
C GLU A 284 2.07 -10.64 7.33
N ARG A 285 2.23 -9.34 7.60
CA ARG A 285 3.53 -8.67 7.42
C ARG A 285 4.60 -9.22 8.34
N THR A 286 4.24 -9.47 9.59
CA THR A 286 5.18 -9.98 10.60
C THR A 286 5.65 -11.38 10.22
N MET A 287 4.74 -12.27 9.82
CA MET A 287 5.06 -13.64 9.41
C MET A 287 5.85 -13.65 8.10
N THR A 288 5.49 -12.85 7.11
CA THR A 288 6.24 -12.73 5.85
C THR A 288 7.67 -12.23 6.11
N ALA A 289 7.82 -11.21 6.97
CA ALA A 289 9.14 -10.69 7.32
C ALA A 289 9.99 -11.73 8.09
N ALA A 290 9.38 -12.50 8.99
CA ALA A 290 10.05 -13.57 9.72
C ALA A 290 10.50 -14.70 8.78
N SER A 291 9.63 -15.17 7.89
CA SER A 291 9.94 -16.20 6.90
C SER A 291 11.07 -15.77 5.95
N ALA A 292 11.04 -14.51 5.48
CA ALA A 292 12.08 -13.96 4.63
C ALA A 292 13.44 -13.83 5.34
N ARG A 293 13.46 -13.61 6.66
CA ARG A 293 14.68 -13.60 7.47
C ARG A 293 15.21 -15.01 7.69
N ALA A 294 14.34 -15.96 8.07
CA ALA A 294 14.70 -17.36 8.25
C ALA A 294 15.35 -17.96 6.99
N SER A 295 14.84 -17.60 5.81
CA SER A 295 15.40 -18.03 4.52
C SER A 295 16.80 -17.44 4.22
N ARG A 296 17.19 -16.34 4.86
CA ARG A 296 18.51 -15.68 4.68
C ARG A 296 19.52 -16.04 5.75
N ALA A 297 19.05 -16.46 6.92
CA ALA A 297 19.89 -16.78 8.05
C ALA A 297 20.37 -18.23 7.97
N ASN A 298 21.63 -18.44 7.60
CA ASN A 298 22.33 -19.70 7.82
C ASN A 298 22.80 -19.86 9.29
N GLU A 299 22.25 -19.10 10.25
CA GLU A 299 22.74 -19.05 11.63
C GLU A 299 21.71 -19.56 12.66
N PRO A 300 22.20 -20.28 13.70
CA PRO A 300 21.37 -21.06 14.63
C PRO A 300 20.79 -20.28 15.83
N ASP A 301 20.69 -18.95 15.81
CA ASP A 301 20.28 -18.15 16.98
C ASP A 301 18.78 -17.78 16.94
N GLY A 302 17.93 -18.80 16.71
CA GLY A 302 16.48 -18.62 16.53
C GLY A 302 15.69 -18.23 17.78
N THR A 303 16.15 -18.57 18.99
CA THR A 303 15.31 -18.47 20.22
C THR A 303 15.00 -17.03 20.64
N ALA A 304 15.99 -16.13 20.61
CA ALA A 304 15.77 -14.73 20.99
C ALA A 304 14.88 -13.98 19.98
N GLN A 305 14.91 -14.40 18.72
CA GLN A 305 14.12 -13.81 17.63
C GLN A 305 12.65 -14.24 17.73
N ASP A 306 12.39 -15.49 18.11
CA ASP A 306 11.03 -16.03 18.30
C ASP A 306 10.34 -15.40 19.52
N GLU A 307 11.07 -15.15 20.63
CA GLU A 307 10.55 -14.41 21.77
C GLU A 307 10.21 -12.96 21.44
N GLY A 308 11.04 -12.30 20.62
CA GLY A 308 10.79 -10.95 20.12
C GLY A 308 9.52 -10.86 19.26
N MET A 309 9.33 -11.83 18.37
CA MET A 309 8.13 -11.92 17.52
C MET A 309 6.88 -12.20 18.34
N ALA A 310 6.92 -13.16 19.26
CA ALA A 310 5.81 -13.48 20.15
C ALA A 310 5.37 -12.26 20.96
N THR A 311 6.34 -11.51 21.52
CA THR A 311 6.06 -10.30 22.29
C THR A 311 5.43 -9.21 21.43
N ALA A 312 5.91 -9.01 20.20
CA ALA A 312 5.33 -8.02 19.26
C ALA A 312 3.90 -8.38 18.88
N LEU A 313 3.61 -9.64 18.58
CA LEU A 313 2.28 -10.13 18.26
C LEU A 313 1.30 -9.96 19.42
N LEU A 314 1.71 -10.29 20.66
CA LEU A 314 0.87 -10.10 21.84
C LEU A 314 0.56 -8.63 22.13
N ARG A 315 1.50 -7.70 21.87
CA ARG A 315 1.26 -6.26 21.98
C ARG A 315 0.24 -5.79 20.95
N ALA A 316 0.39 -6.20 19.70
CA ALA A 316 -0.54 -5.87 18.63
C ALA A 316 -1.94 -6.41 18.92
N PHE A 317 -2.05 -7.62 19.43
CA PHE A 317 -3.32 -8.24 19.83
C PHE A 317 -4.03 -7.45 20.94
N ARG A 318 -3.31 -7.08 21.99
CA ARG A 318 -3.88 -6.24 23.06
C ARG A 318 -4.34 -4.88 22.56
N ALA A 319 -3.58 -4.28 21.65
CA ALA A 319 -3.94 -2.99 21.03
C ALA A 319 -5.22 -3.12 20.19
N ALA A 320 -5.38 -4.20 19.42
CA ALA A 320 -6.60 -4.46 18.64
C ALA A 320 -7.82 -4.66 19.54
N GLN A 321 -7.69 -5.44 20.62
CA GLN A 321 -8.76 -5.63 21.59
C GLN A 321 -9.18 -4.30 22.26
N SER A 322 -8.21 -3.44 22.60
CA SER A 322 -8.49 -2.12 23.16
C SER A 322 -9.16 -1.19 22.14
N GLY A 323 -8.80 -1.30 20.86
CA GLY A 323 -9.40 -0.55 19.75
C GLY A 323 -10.88 -0.87 19.56
N LEU A 324 -11.28 -2.14 19.67
CA LEU A 324 -12.70 -2.55 19.63
C LEU A 324 -13.52 -1.89 20.73
N VAL A 325 -12.98 -1.84 21.95
CA VAL A 325 -13.67 -1.19 23.08
C VAL A 325 -13.85 0.31 22.85
N ALA A 326 -12.87 0.96 22.25
CA ALA A 326 -12.95 2.38 21.91
C ALA A 326 -14.00 2.66 20.82
N LEU A 327 -14.05 1.85 19.77
CA LEU A 327 -15.05 1.96 18.70
C LEU A 327 -16.47 1.72 19.20
N ALA A 328 -16.70 0.67 20.00
CA ALA A 328 -18.00 0.39 20.58
C ALA A 328 -18.51 1.51 21.50
N ARG A 329 -17.63 2.32 22.10
CA ARG A 329 -18.02 3.49 22.89
C ARG A 329 -18.43 4.69 22.02
N HIS A 330 -17.88 4.83 20.83
CA HIS A 330 -18.27 5.90 19.90
C HIS A 330 -19.64 5.67 19.28
N ASP A 331 -20.03 4.42 19.03
CA ASP A 331 -21.36 4.07 18.50
C ASP A 331 -22.50 4.28 19.52
N LEU A 332 -22.19 4.47 20.81
CA LEU A 332 -23.17 4.67 21.90
C LEU A 332 -23.41 6.14 22.28
N THR A 333 -22.74 7.08 21.62
CA THR A 333 -23.00 8.52 21.82
C THR A 333 -23.76 9.08 20.62
N PRO A 334 -25.07 9.44 20.79
CA PRO A 334 -25.89 10.05 19.73
C PRO A 334 -25.38 11.43 19.32
#